data_d500ab0123f811231f6f3cd0310c5b7d
#
_entry.id   d500ab0123f811231f6f3cd0310c5b7d
#
_cell.length_a   1.000
_cell.length_b   1.000
_cell.length_c   1.000
_cell.angle_alpha   90.00
_cell.angle_beta   90.00
_cell.angle_gamma   90.00
#
_symmetry.space_group_name_H-M   'P 1'
#
loop_
_entity.id
_entity.type
_entity.pdbx_description
1 polymer ?
#
loop_
_entity_poly.entity_id
_entity_poly.type
_entity_poly.pdbx_seq_one_letter_code
_entity_poly.pdbx_strand_id
1 'polypeptide(L)'
;MNFATVSGRTAATGGSEGETAEAAADSTLYLSNDTIVKPSGDTTVKHLYVTRLKKSGDTVVRKNNFFRRFYRYFETANEDKTQTKKLDFSIIGGPHYSSDIKLGIGIVAAGLYRVDKKDLSIQPSSVSLFGDITTTGFYLLGVSNNTLLKGGKYRVGFSTYFFSFPSAFWGIGYDNATYATPGSYKRLQNQVKADFMFRVAKNFYLGVDASFNYIEGKDFSDVGYLRGEATRYINTGVGGYLMYDTRDFIPNPWRGVYVKLEQRVFPGFFGNKGAFSRTELQVDAYHQVWKGGVMGYDLYGVFNYGNTPWTMLALMGGSTRMRGYYEGRYRDKQMIEIQAELRQKIYGRSGIAVWVGAGNVFPSLNKFNPAHTLPNYGIGYRWEFKKRVNVRLDYGFGKKGQNGFLFSINEAF
;
A
#
# COMPACT_ATOMS: atom_id res chain seq x y z
N MET A 1 -25.35 -5.40 13.43
CA MET A 1 -25.66 -5.50 14.86
C MET A 1 -25.76 -4.09 15.41
N ASN A 2 -27.00 -3.70 15.68
CA ASN A 2 -27.31 -2.41 16.29
C ASN A 2 -26.98 -2.50 17.77
N PHE A 3 -26.11 -1.65 18.26
CA PHE A 3 -26.00 -1.40 19.70
C PHE A 3 -26.56 -0.01 19.98
N ALA A 4 -27.84 0.00 20.32
CA ALA A 4 -28.44 1.07 21.09
C ALA A 4 -28.38 0.64 22.55
N THR A 5 -27.52 1.24 23.36
CA THR A 5 -27.56 1.10 24.79
C THR A 5 -28.34 2.28 25.36
N VAL A 6 -29.61 2.06 25.63
CA VAL A 6 -30.41 2.96 26.44
C VAL A 6 -30.21 2.47 27.88
N SER A 7 -29.44 3.17 28.70
CA SER A 7 -29.35 2.99 30.12
C SER A 7 -30.40 3.90 30.79
N GLY A 8 -31.64 3.44 30.88
CA GLY A 8 -32.64 4.03 31.71
C GLY A 8 -32.68 3.29 33.06
N ARG A 9 -32.23 3.91 34.14
CA ARG A 9 -32.56 3.48 35.48
C ARG A 9 -33.94 4.00 35.84
N THR A 10 -34.93 3.13 35.85
CA THR A 10 -36.19 3.34 36.55
C THR A 10 -35.90 3.30 38.06
N ALA A 11 -36.15 4.42 38.72
CA ALA A 11 -36.17 4.48 40.18
C ALA A 11 -37.45 3.83 40.67
N ALA A 12 -37.32 2.80 41.51
CA ALA A 12 -38.40 2.24 42.29
C ALA A 12 -38.77 3.23 43.42
N THR A 13 -40.05 3.47 43.57
CA THR A 13 -40.65 4.26 44.63
C THR A 13 -40.51 3.57 45.96
N GLY A 14 -40.01 4.29 46.95
CA GLY A 14 -40.07 3.84 48.36
C GLY A 14 -39.26 4.74 49.29
N GLY A 15 -39.86 5.76 49.85
CA GLY A 15 -39.62 6.31 51.19
C GLY A 15 -38.40 7.20 51.43
N SER A 16 -38.73 8.45 51.79
CA SER A 16 -38.04 9.42 52.65
C SER A 16 -36.76 10.11 52.20
N GLU A 17 -36.93 11.43 52.15
CA GLU A 17 -35.99 12.51 52.45
C GLU A 17 -34.81 12.80 51.52
N GLY A 18 -34.93 13.94 50.90
CA GLY A 18 -34.01 14.99 50.61
C GLY A 18 -32.56 14.63 50.40
N GLU A 19 -32.16 14.49 49.14
CA GLU A 19 -30.89 15.04 48.72
C GLU A 19 -30.72 14.91 47.19
N THR A 20 -30.59 16.09 46.56
CA THR A 20 -29.92 16.36 45.30
C THR A 20 -30.31 15.54 44.07
N ALA A 21 -31.37 15.99 43.41
CA ALA A 21 -31.68 15.70 41.99
C ALA A 21 -30.82 16.49 40.98
N GLU A 22 -29.62 16.89 41.34
CA GLU A 22 -28.78 17.77 40.48
C GLU A 22 -27.71 17.02 39.68
N ALA A 23 -27.49 15.73 39.95
CA ALA A 23 -26.47 14.92 39.25
C ALA A 23 -27.00 14.12 38.04
N ALA A 24 -28.32 14.12 37.80
CA ALA A 24 -28.92 13.31 36.71
C ALA A 24 -29.16 14.06 35.38
N ALA A 25 -28.78 15.32 35.30
CA ALA A 25 -29.09 16.17 34.13
C ALA A 25 -27.99 16.20 33.04
N ASP A 26 -26.96 15.42 33.15
CA ASP A 26 -25.84 15.39 32.16
C ASP A 26 -25.80 14.10 31.32
N SER A 27 -26.97 13.49 31.07
CA SER A 27 -27.06 12.33 30.18
C SER A 27 -27.00 12.78 28.72
N THR A 28 -25.93 12.41 28.03
CA THR A 28 -25.76 12.59 26.58
C THR A 28 -26.64 11.59 25.84
N LEU A 29 -27.68 12.06 25.15
CA LEU A 29 -28.50 11.24 24.25
C LEU A 29 -27.81 11.17 22.87
N TYR A 30 -27.50 9.97 22.42
CA TYR A 30 -27.04 9.69 21.06
C TYR A 30 -28.21 9.18 20.23
N LEU A 31 -28.70 9.98 19.29
CA LEU A 31 -29.64 9.52 18.27
C LEU A 31 -28.87 9.27 16.97
N SER A 32 -28.99 8.06 16.44
CA SER A 32 -28.29 7.67 15.21
C SER A 32 -28.97 8.14 13.91
N ASN A 33 -30.29 8.33 13.95
CA ASN A 33 -31.09 8.77 12.81
C ASN A 33 -32.23 9.65 13.25
N ASP A 34 -32.32 10.88 12.73
CA ASP A 34 -33.51 11.72 12.86
C ASP A 34 -34.30 11.68 11.55
N THR A 35 -35.57 11.33 11.67
CA THR A 35 -36.55 11.39 10.58
C THR A 35 -37.27 12.71 10.68
N ILE A 36 -37.05 13.62 9.72
CA ILE A 36 -37.80 14.85 9.62
C ILE A 36 -38.99 14.60 8.70
N VAL A 37 -40.21 14.65 9.25
CA VAL A 37 -41.43 14.62 8.47
C VAL A 37 -41.73 16.07 8.06
N LYS A 38 -41.73 16.36 6.76
CA LYS A 38 -42.18 17.64 6.22
C LYS A 38 -43.72 17.70 6.26
N PRO A 39 -44.32 18.90 6.32
CA PRO A 39 -45.77 19.07 6.28
C PRO A 39 -46.43 18.47 5.01
N SER A 40 -45.64 18.17 3.98
CA SER A 40 -46.06 17.51 2.75
C SER A 40 -46.12 15.98 2.82
N GLY A 41 -45.82 15.35 3.95
CA GLY A 41 -45.80 13.90 4.09
C GLY A 41 -44.53 13.21 3.54
N ASP A 42 -43.60 13.96 3.00
CA ASP A 42 -42.36 13.44 2.41
C ASP A 42 -41.30 13.27 3.50
N THR A 43 -40.79 12.05 3.69
CA THR A 43 -39.88 11.68 4.75
C THR A 43 -38.43 11.74 4.26
N THR A 44 -37.66 12.69 4.73
CA THR A 44 -36.22 12.77 4.43
C THR A 44 -35.40 12.41 5.66
N VAL A 45 -34.65 11.32 5.59
CA VAL A 45 -33.71 10.93 6.65
C VAL A 45 -32.45 11.78 6.50
N LYS A 46 -32.24 12.72 7.43
CA LYS A 46 -30.96 13.44 7.57
C LYS A 46 -30.27 12.96 8.85
N HIS A 47 -29.00 12.59 8.74
CA HIS A 47 -28.19 12.29 9.92
C HIS A 47 -27.92 13.57 10.71
N LEU A 48 -28.61 13.76 11.80
CA LEU A 48 -28.44 14.86 12.74
C LEU A 48 -27.91 14.29 14.06
N TYR A 49 -26.92 14.94 14.66
CA TYR A 49 -26.45 14.61 16.01
C TYR A 49 -26.91 15.65 17.01
N VAL A 50 -27.67 15.23 17.98
CA VAL A 50 -28.01 16.01 19.16
C VAL A 50 -26.89 15.83 20.19
N THR A 51 -26.22 16.90 20.56
CA THR A 51 -25.08 16.84 21.50
C THR A 51 -25.43 17.32 22.89
N ARG A 52 -26.56 18.02 23.10
CA ARG A 52 -27.01 18.48 24.42
C ARG A 52 -28.47 18.92 24.37
N LEU A 53 -29.26 18.53 25.37
CA LEU A 53 -30.56 19.13 25.65
C LEU A 53 -30.36 20.34 26.56
N LYS A 54 -30.93 21.49 26.22
CA LYS A 54 -31.03 22.63 27.14
C LYS A 54 -32.18 22.36 28.14
N LYS A 55 -32.06 22.91 29.34
CA LYS A 55 -33.12 22.82 30.40
C LYS A 55 -34.49 23.31 29.94
N SER A 56 -34.60 24.04 28.83
CA SER A 56 -35.84 24.55 28.22
C SER A 56 -36.50 23.58 27.22
N GLY A 57 -35.98 22.37 27.02
CA GLY A 57 -36.51 21.41 26.04
C GLY A 57 -36.12 21.68 24.59
N ASP A 58 -35.37 22.76 24.30
CA ASP A 58 -34.94 23.11 22.97
C ASP A 58 -33.75 22.23 22.51
N THR A 59 -33.91 21.61 21.37
CA THR A 59 -32.89 20.78 20.75
C THR A 59 -31.87 21.64 20.00
N VAL A 60 -30.60 21.65 20.45
CA VAL A 60 -29.54 22.36 19.74
C VAL A 60 -28.96 21.46 18.63
N VAL A 61 -29.37 21.73 17.40
CA VAL A 61 -28.80 21.08 16.22
C VAL A 61 -27.46 21.75 15.86
N ARG A 62 -26.35 21.05 16.13
CA ARG A 62 -25.03 21.51 15.71
C ARG A 62 -24.81 21.21 14.22
N LYS A 63 -24.58 22.25 13.41
CA LYS A 63 -24.15 22.07 12.00
C LYS A 63 -22.89 21.21 11.94
N ASN A 64 -22.91 20.23 11.03
CA ASN A 64 -21.76 19.39 10.75
C ASN A 64 -20.60 20.23 10.19
N ASN A 65 -19.51 20.38 10.94
CA ASN A 65 -18.28 20.98 10.46
C ASN A 65 -17.58 20.05 9.45
N PHE A 66 -16.85 20.63 8.49
CA PHE A 66 -16.07 19.91 7.48
C PHE A 66 -15.22 18.78 8.08
N PHE A 67 -14.53 19.04 9.20
CA PHE A 67 -13.73 18.02 9.91
C PHE A 67 -14.54 16.85 10.44
N ARG A 68 -15.78 17.05 10.89
CA ARG A 68 -16.65 15.95 11.31
C ARG A 68 -17.16 15.14 10.13
N ARG A 69 -17.46 15.78 9.00
CA ARG A 69 -17.85 15.06 7.76
C ARG A 69 -16.67 14.24 7.23
N PHE A 70 -15.46 14.82 7.29
CA PHE A 70 -14.22 14.15 6.94
C PHE A 70 -13.95 12.94 7.84
N TYR A 71 -13.99 13.11 9.16
CA TYR A 71 -13.80 12.02 10.13
C TYR A 71 -14.84 10.90 9.95
N ARG A 72 -16.09 11.25 9.74
CA ARG A 72 -17.20 10.30 9.51
C ARG A 72 -17.06 9.55 8.19
N TYR A 73 -16.57 10.20 7.14
CA TYR A 73 -16.25 9.53 5.88
C TYR A 73 -15.30 8.35 6.11
N PHE A 74 -14.28 8.54 6.95
CA PHE A 74 -13.33 7.46 7.28
C PHE A 74 -13.92 6.43 8.27
N GLU A 75 -14.86 6.80 9.11
CA GLU A 75 -15.53 5.89 10.04
C GLU A 75 -16.50 4.95 9.31
N THR A 76 -17.31 5.48 8.40
CA THR A 76 -18.24 4.69 7.56
C THR A 76 -17.54 3.96 6.40
N ALA A 77 -16.33 4.33 6.05
CA ALA A 77 -15.52 3.64 5.05
C ALA A 77 -15.04 2.24 5.50
N ASN A 78 -15.26 1.86 6.78
CA ASN A 78 -14.98 0.51 7.30
C ASN A 78 -16.10 -0.51 7.04
N GLU A 79 -17.27 -0.07 6.59
CA GLU A 79 -18.40 -0.95 6.28
C GLU A 79 -18.23 -1.54 4.88
N ASP A 80 -18.33 -2.86 4.74
CA ASP A 80 -18.38 -3.54 3.44
C ASP A 80 -19.77 -3.33 2.80
N LYS A 81 -19.86 -2.42 1.84
CA LYS A 81 -21.09 -2.09 1.12
C LYS A 81 -21.22 -2.83 -0.23
N THR A 82 -20.32 -3.77 -0.52
CA THR A 82 -20.31 -4.51 -1.80
C THR A 82 -21.53 -5.43 -1.98
N GLN A 83 -22.25 -5.74 -0.91
CA GLN A 83 -23.51 -6.49 -0.96
C GLN A 83 -24.65 -5.67 -1.57
N THR A 84 -24.74 -4.41 -1.18
CA THR A 84 -25.84 -3.50 -1.60
C THR A 84 -25.46 -2.69 -2.84
N LYS A 85 -24.20 -2.28 -2.96
CA LYS A 85 -23.69 -1.52 -4.09
C LYS A 85 -23.05 -2.43 -5.13
N LYS A 86 -23.10 -2.03 -6.41
CA LYS A 86 -22.34 -2.70 -7.48
C LYS A 86 -20.83 -2.45 -7.32
N LEU A 87 -20.46 -1.25 -6.90
CA LEU A 87 -19.10 -0.81 -6.66
C LEU A 87 -19.10 0.07 -5.40
N ASP A 88 -18.35 -0.33 -4.37
CA ASP A 88 -18.13 0.48 -3.18
C ASP A 88 -16.85 1.27 -3.36
N PHE A 89 -17.01 2.55 -3.67
CA PHE A 89 -15.95 3.42 -4.15
C PHE A 89 -15.47 4.36 -3.05
N SER A 90 -14.15 4.51 -2.92
CA SER A 90 -13.49 5.42 -1.99
C SER A 90 -12.39 6.20 -2.71
N ILE A 91 -12.30 7.48 -2.44
CA ILE A 91 -11.21 8.32 -2.93
C ILE A 91 -10.34 8.70 -1.73
N ILE A 92 -9.06 8.46 -1.86
CA ILE A 92 -8.04 8.84 -0.87
C ILE A 92 -6.97 9.62 -1.63
N GLY A 93 -6.61 10.77 -1.11
CA GLY A 93 -5.55 11.56 -1.73
C GLY A 93 -5.17 12.73 -0.85
N GLY A 94 -4.07 13.34 -1.21
CA GLY A 94 -3.56 14.49 -0.50
C GLY A 94 -2.11 14.80 -0.88
N PRO A 95 -1.56 15.85 -0.26
CA PRO A 95 -0.16 16.20 -0.41
C PRO A 95 0.71 15.09 0.20
N HIS A 96 1.82 14.81 -0.44
CA HIS A 96 2.84 13.89 0.05
C HIS A 96 4.24 14.46 -0.20
N TYR A 97 5.21 13.91 0.48
CA TYR A 97 6.61 14.25 0.30
C TYR A 97 7.48 12.99 0.36
N SER A 98 8.45 12.88 -0.52
CA SER A 98 9.56 11.95 -0.38
C SER A 98 10.87 12.61 -0.80
N SER A 99 11.98 12.05 -0.35
CA SER A 99 13.30 12.58 -0.68
C SER A 99 13.57 12.57 -2.18
N ASP A 100 12.98 11.60 -2.90
CA ASP A 100 13.25 11.35 -4.32
C ASP A 100 12.40 12.23 -5.24
N ILE A 101 11.12 12.40 -4.93
CA ILE A 101 10.16 13.12 -5.79
C ILE A 101 9.68 14.46 -5.20
N LYS A 102 10.18 14.81 -3.99
CA LYS A 102 9.86 16.06 -3.26
C LYS A 102 8.35 16.16 -2.95
N LEU A 103 7.81 17.36 -3.00
CA LEU A 103 6.40 17.63 -2.70
C LEU A 103 5.53 17.25 -3.90
N GLY A 104 4.43 16.55 -3.63
CA GLY A 104 3.45 16.15 -4.64
C GLY A 104 2.04 16.10 -4.11
N ILE A 105 1.10 15.87 -5.03
CA ILE A 105 -0.30 15.57 -4.74
C ILE A 105 -0.64 14.27 -5.44
N GLY A 106 -1.00 13.26 -4.64
CA GLY A 106 -1.44 11.96 -5.11
C GLY A 106 -2.91 11.72 -4.81
N ILE A 107 -3.59 11.00 -5.71
CA ILE A 107 -4.98 10.55 -5.57
C ILE A 107 -5.06 9.08 -5.91
N VAL A 108 -5.72 8.31 -5.05
CA VAL A 108 -6.09 6.92 -5.29
C VAL A 108 -7.61 6.81 -5.20
N ALA A 109 -8.24 6.40 -6.27
CA ALA A 109 -9.64 6.08 -6.30
C ALA A 109 -9.78 4.55 -6.32
N ALA A 110 -10.22 3.97 -5.20
CA ALA A 110 -10.35 2.53 -5.02
C ALA A 110 -11.80 2.10 -4.95
N GLY A 111 -12.17 1.09 -5.70
CA GLY A 111 -13.48 0.47 -5.69
C GLY A 111 -13.41 -1.00 -5.30
N LEU A 112 -14.31 -1.43 -4.42
CA LEU A 112 -14.52 -2.83 -4.08
C LEU A 112 -15.80 -3.31 -4.74
N TYR A 113 -15.77 -4.52 -5.28
CA TYR A 113 -16.94 -5.13 -5.91
C TYR A 113 -16.93 -6.66 -5.72
N ARG A 114 -18.10 -7.29 -5.87
CA ARG A 114 -18.23 -8.74 -5.84
C ARG A 114 -18.78 -9.20 -7.17
N VAL A 115 -18.12 -10.18 -7.79
CA VAL A 115 -18.62 -10.84 -9.00
C VAL A 115 -19.86 -11.67 -8.67
N ASP A 116 -19.79 -12.43 -7.56
CA ASP A 116 -20.96 -13.09 -6.96
C ASP A 116 -21.30 -12.40 -5.64
N LYS A 117 -22.44 -11.70 -5.61
CA LYS A 117 -22.92 -10.99 -4.42
C LYS A 117 -23.42 -11.90 -3.32
N LYS A 118 -23.73 -13.15 -3.64
CA LYS A 118 -24.25 -14.16 -2.69
C LYS A 118 -23.12 -14.85 -1.94
N ASP A 119 -21.92 -14.90 -2.52
CA ASP A 119 -20.78 -15.54 -1.89
C ASP A 119 -20.01 -14.54 -1.01
N LEU A 120 -20.34 -14.57 0.28
CA LEU A 120 -19.69 -13.72 1.30
C LEU A 120 -18.42 -14.34 1.88
N SER A 121 -18.13 -15.59 1.56
CA SER A 121 -16.92 -16.28 2.02
C SER A 121 -15.65 -15.79 1.34
N ILE A 122 -15.80 -15.11 0.17
CA ILE A 122 -14.70 -14.56 -0.60
C ILE A 122 -14.52 -13.08 -0.28
N GLN A 123 -13.28 -12.62 -0.23
CA GLN A 123 -12.97 -11.20 -0.17
C GLN A 123 -13.51 -10.47 -1.43
N PRO A 124 -13.88 -9.19 -1.33
CA PRO A 124 -14.24 -8.42 -2.50
C PRO A 124 -13.10 -8.31 -3.51
N SER A 125 -13.44 -8.29 -4.77
CA SER A 125 -12.55 -7.87 -5.87
C SER A 125 -12.27 -6.36 -5.75
N SER A 126 -11.16 -5.90 -6.29
CA SER A 126 -10.76 -4.50 -6.21
C SER A 126 -10.37 -3.94 -7.57
N VAL A 127 -10.68 -2.66 -7.76
CA VAL A 127 -10.16 -1.84 -8.86
C VAL A 127 -9.65 -0.53 -8.28
N SER A 128 -8.50 -0.06 -8.74
CA SER A 128 -7.91 1.20 -8.26
C SER A 128 -7.40 2.03 -9.43
N LEU A 129 -7.63 3.33 -9.36
CA LEU A 129 -7.06 4.35 -10.21
C LEU A 129 -6.05 5.14 -9.40
N PHE A 130 -4.88 5.39 -9.96
CA PHE A 130 -3.81 6.15 -9.32
C PHE A 130 -3.47 7.36 -10.18
N GLY A 131 -3.38 8.51 -9.57
CA GLY A 131 -2.87 9.73 -10.17
C GLY A 131 -1.93 10.44 -9.22
N ASP A 132 -0.80 10.92 -9.73
CA ASP A 132 0.20 11.63 -8.92
C ASP A 132 0.96 12.66 -9.77
N ILE A 133 1.24 13.81 -9.18
CA ILE A 133 2.08 14.86 -9.76
C ILE A 133 2.94 15.50 -8.67
N THR A 134 4.19 15.85 -9.00
CA THR A 134 5.10 16.45 -8.04
C THR A 134 5.82 17.68 -8.59
N THR A 135 6.43 18.43 -7.67
CA THR A 135 7.21 19.64 -7.97
C THR A 135 8.49 19.36 -8.77
N THR A 136 8.96 18.12 -8.80
CA THR A 136 10.13 17.72 -9.61
C THR A 136 9.78 17.35 -11.06
N GLY A 137 8.49 17.39 -11.43
CA GLY A 137 8.00 16.95 -12.74
C GLY A 137 7.77 15.43 -12.84
N PHE A 138 7.74 14.72 -11.70
CA PHE A 138 7.18 13.38 -11.66
C PHE A 138 5.69 13.43 -11.91
N TYR A 139 5.20 12.52 -12.72
CA TYR A 139 3.77 12.22 -12.83
C TYR A 139 3.54 10.73 -13.01
N LEU A 140 2.46 10.24 -12.44
CA LEU A 140 2.01 8.87 -12.52
C LEU A 140 0.52 8.84 -12.85
N LEU A 141 0.14 7.99 -13.78
CA LEU A 141 -1.24 7.57 -13.99
C LEU A 141 -1.27 6.05 -14.07
N GLY A 142 -2.21 5.43 -13.37
CA GLY A 142 -2.28 3.98 -13.35
C GLY A 142 -3.65 3.43 -13.04
N VAL A 143 -3.87 2.19 -13.47
CA VAL A 143 -5.04 1.38 -13.17
C VAL A 143 -4.55 0.03 -12.67
N SER A 144 -5.15 -0.48 -11.62
CA SER A 144 -4.92 -1.83 -11.11
C SER A 144 -6.25 -2.50 -10.80
N ASN A 145 -6.38 -3.75 -11.15
CA ASN A 145 -7.56 -4.57 -10.90
C ASN A 145 -7.14 -5.93 -10.35
N ASN A 146 -7.92 -6.46 -9.42
CA ASN A 146 -7.80 -7.82 -8.91
C ASN A 146 -9.21 -8.42 -8.75
N THR A 147 -9.59 -9.28 -9.67
CA THR A 147 -10.91 -9.92 -9.72
C THR A 147 -10.85 -11.33 -9.17
N LEU A 148 -11.65 -11.60 -8.15
CA LEU A 148 -11.81 -12.93 -7.56
C LEU A 148 -13.08 -13.59 -8.11
N LEU A 149 -12.94 -14.83 -8.60
CA LEU A 149 -14.00 -15.60 -9.25
C LEU A 149 -14.26 -16.93 -8.49
N LYS A 150 -15.50 -17.46 -8.61
CA LYS A 150 -15.95 -18.78 -8.15
C LYS A 150 -15.29 -19.27 -6.85
N GLY A 151 -15.77 -18.80 -5.69
CA GLY A 151 -15.27 -19.25 -4.40
C GLY A 151 -13.78 -18.88 -4.13
N GLY A 152 -13.26 -17.84 -4.79
CA GLY A 152 -11.84 -17.47 -4.72
C GLY A 152 -10.89 -18.50 -5.36
N LYS A 153 -11.44 -19.43 -6.18
CA LYS A 153 -10.63 -20.45 -6.88
C LYS A 153 -9.78 -19.84 -7.98
N TYR A 154 -10.31 -18.84 -8.68
CA TYR A 154 -9.61 -18.15 -9.76
C TYR A 154 -9.45 -16.66 -9.43
N ARG A 155 -8.32 -16.09 -9.82
CA ARG A 155 -8.05 -14.65 -9.73
C ARG A 155 -7.52 -14.16 -11.07
N VAL A 156 -7.98 -12.98 -11.48
CA VAL A 156 -7.51 -12.26 -12.66
C VAL A 156 -6.96 -10.93 -12.21
N GLY A 157 -5.68 -10.71 -12.43
CA GLY A 157 -5.00 -9.46 -12.17
C GLY A 157 -4.74 -8.70 -13.47
N PHE A 158 -4.87 -7.39 -13.41
CA PHE A 158 -4.46 -6.49 -14.48
C PHE A 158 -3.93 -5.21 -13.87
N SER A 159 -2.82 -4.70 -14.40
CA SER A 159 -2.32 -3.39 -14.04
C SER A 159 -1.67 -2.70 -15.23
N THR A 160 -1.87 -1.39 -15.32
CA THR A 160 -1.16 -0.54 -16.26
C THR A 160 -0.74 0.74 -15.56
N TYR A 161 0.49 1.18 -15.82
CA TYR A 161 1.06 2.40 -15.28
C TYR A 161 1.78 3.15 -16.38
N PHE A 162 1.55 4.44 -16.39
CA PHE A 162 2.28 5.41 -17.20
C PHE A 162 2.89 6.43 -16.25
N PHE A 163 4.21 6.56 -16.28
CA PHE A 163 4.86 7.55 -15.44
C PHE A 163 6.12 8.17 -16.10
N SER A 164 6.40 9.38 -15.68
CA SER A 164 7.63 10.08 -15.97
C SER A 164 8.32 10.46 -14.68
N PHE A 165 9.56 10.09 -14.52
CA PHE A 165 10.32 10.22 -13.30
C PHE A 165 11.68 10.86 -13.54
N PRO A 166 11.93 12.10 -13.04
CA PRO A 166 13.30 12.65 -13.00
C PRO A 166 14.13 11.77 -12.06
N SER A 167 15.15 11.13 -12.60
CA SER A 167 15.93 10.13 -11.87
C SER A 167 17.40 10.50 -11.85
N ALA A 168 18.05 10.19 -10.73
CA ALA A 168 19.49 10.17 -10.67
C ALA A 168 20.03 8.79 -11.10
N PHE A 169 21.21 8.75 -11.70
CA PHE A 169 21.84 7.54 -12.19
C PHE A 169 23.34 7.52 -11.88
N TRP A 170 23.76 6.53 -11.12
CA TRP A 170 25.16 6.35 -10.72
C TRP A 170 25.89 5.30 -11.57
N GLY A 171 25.25 4.76 -12.61
CA GLY A 171 25.74 3.61 -13.37
C GLY A 171 25.29 2.29 -12.76
N ILE A 172 25.96 1.19 -13.13
CA ILE A 172 25.60 -0.18 -12.77
C ILE A 172 26.64 -0.75 -11.81
N GLY A 173 26.20 -1.46 -10.78
CA GLY A 173 27.02 -2.14 -9.79
C GLY A 173 27.26 -1.34 -8.52
N TYR A 174 27.76 -2.02 -7.50
CA TYR A 174 28.00 -1.47 -6.17
C TYR A 174 29.02 -0.33 -6.17
N ASP A 175 30.16 -0.49 -6.88
CA ASP A 175 31.25 0.47 -6.85
C ASP A 175 30.85 1.80 -7.47
N ASN A 176 30.19 1.78 -8.64
CA ASN A 176 29.66 2.98 -9.26
C ASN A 176 28.65 3.69 -8.35
N ALA A 177 27.69 2.95 -7.79
CA ALA A 177 26.70 3.49 -6.87
C ALA A 177 27.32 4.13 -5.61
N THR A 178 28.50 3.65 -5.21
CA THR A 178 29.17 4.08 -3.98
C THR A 178 30.08 5.28 -4.20
N TYR A 179 30.78 5.34 -5.33
CA TYR A 179 31.89 6.28 -5.56
C TYR A 179 31.66 7.27 -6.72
N ALA A 180 30.75 6.94 -7.69
CA ALA A 180 30.52 7.84 -8.80
C ALA A 180 29.63 9.03 -8.42
N THR A 181 29.86 10.16 -9.09
CA THR A 181 28.93 11.30 -9.05
C THR A 181 27.66 10.95 -9.81
N PRO A 182 26.46 11.22 -9.27
CA PRO A 182 25.24 10.91 -9.98
C PRO A 182 25.07 11.78 -11.21
N GLY A 183 24.76 11.15 -12.34
CA GLY A 183 24.15 11.81 -13.48
C GLY A 183 22.64 11.96 -13.28
N SER A 184 22.00 12.76 -14.11
CA SER A 184 20.54 12.90 -14.16
C SER A 184 19.98 12.40 -15.47
N TYR A 185 18.77 11.88 -15.45
CA TYR A 185 18.00 11.55 -16.64
C TYR A 185 16.50 11.59 -16.32
N LYS A 186 15.67 11.66 -17.33
CA LYS A 186 14.23 11.56 -17.21
C LYS A 186 13.78 10.16 -17.66
N ARG A 187 13.23 9.37 -16.74
CA ARG A 187 12.68 8.04 -17.05
C ARG A 187 11.22 8.16 -17.45
N LEU A 188 10.91 7.76 -18.67
CA LEU A 188 9.55 7.55 -19.15
C LEU A 188 9.28 6.05 -19.17
N GLN A 189 8.18 5.62 -18.57
CA GLN A 189 7.84 4.21 -18.54
C GLN A 189 6.34 3.99 -18.73
N ASN A 190 6.01 3.04 -19.62
CA ASN A 190 4.69 2.45 -19.76
C ASN A 190 4.81 0.99 -19.41
N GLN A 191 4.00 0.55 -18.46
CA GLN A 191 3.97 -0.84 -18.00
C GLN A 191 2.55 -1.38 -18.11
N VAL A 192 2.43 -2.58 -18.66
CA VAL A 192 1.20 -3.37 -18.64
C VAL A 192 1.54 -4.75 -18.10
N LYS A 193 0.78 -5.22 -17.14
CA LYS A 193 0.87 -6.59 -16.60
C LYS A 193 -0.52 -7.18 -16.50
N ALA A 194 -0.66 -8.42 -16.96
CA ALA A 194 -1.87 -9.22 -16.78
C ALA A 194 -1.46 -10.57 -16.17
N ASP A 195 -2.24 -11.06 -15.22
CA ASP A 195 -2.01 -12.35 -14.58
C ASP A 195 -3.31 -13.10 -14.36
N PHE A 196 -3.21 -14.40 -14.47
CA PHE A 196 -4.26 -15.36 -14.15
C PHE A 196 -3.73 -16.35 -13.14
N MET A 197 -4.47 -16.56 -12.06
CA MET A 197 -4.08 -17.42 -10.96
C MET A 197 -5.21 -18.34 -10.58
N PHE A 198 -4.91 -19.59 -10.30
CA PHE A 198 -5.86 -20.55 -9.78
C PHE A 198 -5.37 -21.23 -8.51
N ARG A 199 -6.29 -21.51 -7.61
CA ARG A 199 -6.02 -22.19 -6.35
C ARG A 199 -6.00 -23.70 -6.57
N VAL A 200 -4.83 -24.32 -6.38
CA VAL A 200 -4.64 -25.79 -6.51
C VAL A 200 -4.87 -26.52 -5.20
N ALA A 201 -4.56 -25.88 -4.08
CA ALA A 201 -4.81 -26.39 -2.73
C ALA A 201 -5.14 -25.23 -1.79
N LYS A 202 -5.48 -25.52 -0.53
CA LYS A 202 -5.73 -24.48 0.47
C LYS A 202 -4.51 -23.55 0.57
N ASN A 203 -4.73 -22.24 0.35
CA ASN A 203 -3.71 -21.20 0.40
C ASN A 203 -2.58 -21.32 -0.65
N PHE A 204 -2.63 -22.32 -1.53
CA PHE A 204 -1.62 -22.54 -2.56
C PHE A 204 -2.19 -22.27 -3.95
N TYR A 205 -1.49 -21.43 -4.72
CA TYR A 205 -1.92 -20.94 -6.02
C TYR A 205 -0.82 -21.14 -7.06
N LEU A 206 -1.24 -21.45 -8.28
CA LEU A 206 -0.44 -21.40 -9.49
C LEU A 206 -0.92 -20.24 -10.35
N GLY A 207 -0.02 -19.51 -10.97
CA GLY A 207 -0.37 -18.43 -11.86
C GLY A 207 0.51 -18.36 -13.09
N VAL A 208 -0.02 -17.72 -14.10
CA VAL A 208 0.71 -17.31 -15.30
C VAL A 208 0.56 -15.81 -15.47
N ASP A 209 1.57 -15.16 -16.02
CA ASP A 209 1.53 -13.73 -16.27
C ASP A 209 2.12 -13.36 -17.64
N ALA A 210 1.70 -12.20 -18.12
CA ALA A 210 2.31 -11.51 -19.25
C ALA A 210 2.60 -10.08 -18.86
N SER A 211 3.74 -9.54 -19.30
CA SER A 211 4.14 -8.19 -19.03
C SER A 211 4.72 -7.51 -20.27
N PHE A 212 4.38 -6.24 -20.41
CA PHE A 212 4.93 -5.33 -21.40
C PHE A 212 5.48 -4.12 -20.68
N ASN A 213 6.74 -3.75 -20.97
CA ASN A 213 7.39 -2.57 -20.42
C ASN A 213 8.06 -1.81 -21.57
N TYR A 214 7.60 -0.60 -21.82
CA TYR A 214 8.32 0.39 -22.59
C TYR A 214 9.05 1.31 -21.62
N ILE A 215 10.37 1.41 -21.72
CA ILE A 215 11.18 2.27 -20.87
C ILE A 215 12.13 3.08 -21.74
N GLU A 216 12.08 4.39 -21.58
CA GLU A 216 12.95 5.35 -22.28
C GLU A 216 13.60 6.30 -21.27
N GLY A 217 14.92 6.40 -21.33
CA GLY A 217 15.68 7.44 -20.64
C GLY A 217 15.92 8.62 -21.60
N LYS A 218 15.53 9.81 -21.15
CA LYS A 218 15.73 11.07 -21.88
C LYS A 218 16.63 12.01 -21.09
N ASP A 219 17.20 13.00 -21.76
CA ASP A 219 17.89 14.12 -21.13
C ASP A 219 19.03 13.65 -20.18
N PHE A 220 19.79 12.63 -20.59
CA PHE A 220 20.95 12.18 -19.81
C PHE A 220 22.01 13.27 -19.71
N SER A 221 22.42 13.58 -18.48
CA SER A 221 23.59 14.43 -18.25
C SER A 221 24.90 13.74 -18.65
N ASP A 222 24.96 12.41 -18.58
CA ASP A 222 26.08 11.58 -19.01
C ASP A 222 25.58 10.20 -19.48
N VAL A 223 25.65 9.97 -20.79
CA VAL A 223 25.28 8.68 -21.40
C VAL A 223 26.35 7.59 -21.20
N GLY A 224 27.55 7.95 -20.77
CA GLY A 224 28.65 7.00 -20.51
C GLY A 224 28.29 5.96 -19.48
N TYR A 225 27.42 6.29 -18.54
CA TYR A 225 26.89 5.34 -17.53
C TYR A 225 26.11 4.17 -18.13
N LEU A 226 25.57 4.32 -19.36
CA LEU A 226 24.86 3.23 -20.05
C LEU A 226 25.82 2.20 -20.69
N ARG A 227 27.13 2.49 -20.72
CA ARG A 227 28.16 1.59 -21.29
C ARG A 227 27.83 1.14 -22.70
N GLY A 228 27.29 2.02 -23.53
CA GLY A 228 26.93 1.75 -24.93
C GLY A 228 25.56 1.08 -25.12
N GLU A 229 24.80 0.85 -24.06
CA GLU A 229 23.41 0.40 -24.19
C GLU A 229 22.50 1.50 -24.77
N ALA A 230 21.39 1.10 -25.39
CA ALA A 230 20.40 2.05 -25.90
C ALA A 230 19.66 2.77 -24.76
N THR A 231 19.21 3.99 -25.03
CA THR A 231 18.40 4.76 -24.09
C THR A 231 16.96 4.27 -23.99
N ARG A 232 16.50 3.45 -24.94
CA ARG A 232 15.12 2.97 -25.06
C ARG A 232 15.08 1.46 -25.26
N TYR A 233 14.16 0.81 -24.49
CA TYR A 233 13.89 -0.61 -24.58
C TYR A 233 12.40 -0.91 -24.51
N ILE A 234 11.99 -1.93 -25.27
CA ILE A 234 10.74 -2.65 -25.11
C ILE A 234 11.09 -4.00 -24.49
N ASN A 235 10.40 -4.36 -23.43
CA ASN A 235 10.61 -5.62 -22.72
C ASN A 235 9.25 -6.32 -22.56
N THR A 236 9.00 -7.32 -23.40
CA THR A 236 7.80 -8.16 -23.39
C THR A 236 8.15 -9.54 -22.89
N GLY A 237 7.47 -9.98 -21.84
CA GLY A 237 7.76 -11.24 -21.20
C GLY A 237 6.50 -11.99 -20.79
N VAL A 238 6.63 -13.30 -20.67
CA VAL A 238 5.63 -14.20 -20.11
C VAL A 238 6.25 -15.00 -18.99
N GLY A 239 5.45 -15.33 -18.00
CA GLY A 239 5.94 -16.01 -16.81
C GLY A 239 4.93 -16.93 -16.17
N GLY A 240 5.41 -17.63 -15.16
CA GLY A 240 4.59 -18.38 -14.25
C GLY A 240 5.05 -18.17 -12.82
N TYR A 241 4.15 -18.38 -11.87
CA TYR A 241 4.48 -18.23 -10.46
C TYR A 241 3.74 -19.23 -9.57
N LEU A 242 4.40 -19.54 -8.48
CA LEU A 242 3.86 -20.27 -7.35
C LEU A 242 3.60 -19.26 -6.22
N MET A 243 2.46 -19.38 -5.55
CA MET A 243 2.15 -18.51 -4.41
C MET A 243 1.51 -19.31 -3.28
N TYR A 244 2.02 -19.12 -2.07
CA TYR A 244 1.43 -19.60 -0.84
C TYR A 244 1.11 -18.41 0.05
N ASP A 245 -0.16 -18.22 0.43
CA ASP A 245 -0.61 -17.04 1.20
C ASP A 245 -1.56 -17.44 2.32
N THR A 246 -1.07 -17.33 3.54
CA THR A 246 -1.82 -17.58 4.78
C THR A 246 -2.02 -16.31 5.61
N ARG A 247 -1.71 -15.14 5.08
CA ARG A 247 -1.87 -13.88 5.77
C ARG A 247 -3.34 -13.68 6.19
N ASP A 248 -3.53 -13.26 7.43
CA ASP A 248 -4.86 -12.99 7.98
C ASP A 248 -5.51 -11.74 7.35
N PHE A 249 -4.71 -10.76 6.92
CA PHE A 249 -5.18 -9.56 6.23
C PHE A 249 -4.04 -8.94 5.39
N ILE A 250 -4.25 -8.81 4.07
CA ILE A 250 -3.17 -8.44 3.13
C ILE A 250 -2.56 -7.05 3.40
N PRO A 251 -3.33 -5.94 3.61
CA PRO A 251 -2.75 -4.60 3.78
C PRO A 251 -1.94 -4.39 5.06
N ASN A 252 -2.20 -5.18 6.10
CA ASN A 252 -1.52 -5.11 7.41
C ASN A 252 -1.64 -6.45 8.12
N PRO A 253 -0.83 -7.44 7.72
CA PRO A 253 -0.86 -8.76 8.31
C PRO A 253 -0.30 -8.75 9.73
N TRP A 254 -0.96 -9.49 10.61
CA TRP A 254 -0.52 -9.73 11.97
C TRP A 254 0.02 -11.15 12.15
N ARG A 255 -0.44 -12.06 11.30
CA ARG A 255 -0.06 -13.48 11.31
C ARG A 255 -0.09 -14.05 9.91
N GLY A 256 0.70 -15.08 9.71
CA GLY A 256 0.72 -15.83 8.47
C GLY A 256 2.01 -15.69 7.70
N VAL A 257 2.06 -16.35 6.59
CA VAL A 257 3.22 -16.42 5.70
C VAL A 257 2.75 -16.15 4.28
N TYR A 258 3.56 -15.41 3.53
CA TYR A 258 3.42 -15.21 2.11
C TYR A 258 4.70 -15.63 1.42
N VAL A 259 4.59 -16.54 0.45
CA VAL A 259 5.72 -16.95 -0.40
C VAL A 259 5.28 -16.81 -1.84
N LYS A 260 6.06 -16.12 -2.65
CA LYS A 260 5.87 -16.05 -4.10
C LYS A 260 7.20 -16.31 -4.79
N LEU A 261 7.20 -17.29 -5.68
CA LEU A 261 8.30 -17.56 -6.62
C LEU A 261 7.76 -17.33 -8.03
N GLU A 262 8.33 -16.39 -8.74
CA GLU A 262 7.95 -16.02 -10.11
C GLU A 262 9.15 -16.21 -11.05
N GLN A 263 8.92 -16.90 -12.17
CA GLN A 263 9.89 -17.01 -13.25
C GLN A 263 9.29 -16.42 -14.52
N ARG A 264 9.96 -15.42 -15.09
CA ARG A 264 9.54 -14.76 -16.34
C ARG A 264 10.64 -14.84 -17.36
N VAL A 265 10.27 -15.09 -18.62
CA VAL A 265 11.17 -15.12 -19.77
C VAL A 265 10.83 -13.99 -20.72
N PHE A 266 11.87 -13.38 -21.30
CA PHE A 266 11.80 -12.29 -22.26
C PHE A 266 12.51 -12.71 -23.54
N PRO A 267 11.87 -13.48 -24.42
CA PRO A 267 12.48 -14.00 -25.62
C PRO A 267 12.63 -12.91 -26.69
N GLY A 268 13.66 -13.01 -27.53
CA GLY A 268 13.93 -12.02 -28.57
C GLY A 268 12.80 -11.86 -29.61
N PHE A 269 12.03 -12.92 -29.87
CA PHE A 269 10.92 -12.88 -30.82
C PHE A 269 9.70 -12.07 -30.36
N PHE A 270 9.64 -11.65 -29.09
CA PHE A 270 8.65 -10.67 -28.59
C PHE A 270 9.10 -9.21 -28.76
N GLY A 271 10.13 -8.95 -29.55
CA GLY A 271 10.66 -7.59 -29.79
C GLY A 271 11.67 -7.14 -28.74
N ASN A 272 12.12 -8.03 -27.86
CA ASN A 272 13.21 -7.73 -26.94
C ASN A 272 14.53 -7.66 -27.71
N LYS A 273 15.37 -6.65 -27.41
CA LYS A 273 16.68 -6.48 -28.07
C LYS A 273 17.65 -7.64 -27.80
N GLY A 274 17.47 -8.35 -26.69
CA GLY A 274 18.21 -9.56 -26.31
C GLY A 274 17.34 -10.43 -25.44
N ALA A 275 17.57 -11.77 -25.52
CA ALA A 275 16.85 -12.70 -24.67
C ALA A 275 17.41 -12.70 -23.24
N PHE A 276 16.52 -12.66 -22.25
CA PHE A 276 16.87 -12.77 -20.86
C PHE A 276 15.73 -13.41 -20.05
N SER A 277 16.00 -13.79 -18.83
CA SER A 277 14.98 -14.27 -17.90
C SER A 277 15.15 -13.65 -16.53
N ARG A 278 14.08 -13.66 -15.75
CA ARG A 278 14.03 -13.05 -14.41
C ARG A 278 13.33 -13.97 -13.45
N THR A 279 13.99 -14.30 -12.36
CA THR A 279 13.43 -14.98 -11.21
C THR A 279 13.21 -13.98 -10.09
N GLU A 280 12.02 -13.94 -9.51
CA GLU A 280 11.70 -13.15 -8.32
C GLU A 280 11.24 -14.07 -7.20
N LEU A 281 11.82 -13.91 -6.02
CA LEU A 281 11.44 -14.63 -4.81
C LEU A 281 11.03 -13.59 -3.76
N GLN A 282 9.86 -13.79 -3.16
CA GLN A 282 9.43 -13.04 -1.98
C GLN A 282 8.96 -14.01 -0.90
N VAL A 283 9.45 -13.81 0.31
CA VAL A 283 9.04 -14.57 1.49
C VAL A 283 8.79 -13.60 2.62
N ASP A 284 7.52 -13.47 3.02
CA ASP A 284 7.14 -12.65 4.17
C ASP A 284 6.59 -13.57 5.27
N ALA A 285 6.92 -13.27 6.52
CA ALA A 285 6.38 -13.97 7.67
C ALA A 285 5.97 -12.96 8.75
N TYR A 286 4.81 -13.21 9.37
CA TYR A 286 4.24 -12.31 10.37
C TYR A 286 3.85 -13.07 11.62
N HIS A 287 4.22 -12.53 12.76
CA HIS A 287 3.91 -13.10 14.06
C HIS A 287 3.51 -12.02 15.04
N GLN A 288 2.32 -12.17 15.63
CA GLN A 288 1.90 -11.31 16.72
C GLN A 288 2.60 -11.77 17.99
N VAL A 289 3.58 -11.00 18.46
CA VAL A 289 4.43 -11.35 19.62
C VAL A 289 3.75 -11.03 20.95
N TRP A 290 2.95 -9.93 21.00
CA TRP A 290 2.12 -9.55 22.13
C TRP A 290 0.93 -8.69 21.68
N LYS A 291 0.12 -8.22 22.61
CA LYS A 291 -1.03 -7.38 22.30
C LYS A 291 -0.61 -6.05 21.64
N GLY A 292 -1.00 -5.86 20.37
CA GLY A 292 -0.65 -4.69 19.56
C GLY A 292 0.77 -4.71 19.00
N GLY A 293 1.58 -5.72 19.31
CA GLY A 293 2.94 -5.90 18.78
C GLY A 293 2.97 -7.01 17.72
N VAL A 294 3.48 -6.68 16.52
CA VAL A 294 3.64 -7.60 15.39
C VAL A 294 5.07 -7.54 14.89
N MET A 295 5.72 -8.69 14.80
CA MET A 295 7.00 -8.85 14.11
C MET A 295 6.74 -9.34 12.69
N GLY A 296 7.24 -8.59 11.71
CA GLY A 296 7.27 -8.95 10.30
C GLY A 296 8.69 -9.20 9.83
N TYR A 297 8.85 -10.19 8.96
CA TYR A 297 10.10 -10.53 8.28
C TYR A 297 9.83 -10.56 6.79
N ASP A 298 10.76 -10.04 6.00
CA ASP A 298 10.69 -10.04 4.54
C ASP A 298 12.06 -10.41 3.97
N LEU A 299 12.05 -11.35 3.04
CA LEU A 299 13.17 -11.71 2.18
C LEU A 299 12.73 -11.52 0.73
N TYR A 300 13.49 -10.75 0.00
CA TYR A 300 13.21 -10.50 -1.41
C TYR A 300 14.46 -10.70 -2.25
N GLY A 301 14.31 -11.39 -3.36
CA GLY A 301 15.38 -11.63 -4.31
C GLY A 301 14.95 -11.41 -5.75
N VAL A 302 15.82 -10.81 -6.54
CA VAL A 302 15.66 -10.61 -7.99
C VAL A 302 16.90 -11.12 -8.69
N PHE A 303 16.73 -12.06 -9.61
CA PHE A 303 17.84 -12.69 -10.33
C PHE A 303 17.57 -12.65 -11.83
N ASN A 304 18.32 -11.83 -12.54
CA ASN A 304 18.24 -11.72 -13.99
C ASN A 304 19.39 -12.50 -14.65
N TYR A 305 19.06 -13.23 -15.70
CA TYR A 305 20.00 -14.06 -16.45
C TYR A 305 19.95 -13.71 -17.94
N GLY A 306 21.08 -13.80 -18.63
CA GLY A 306 21.18 -13.48 -20.05
C GLY A 306 21.45 -12.00 -20.31
N ASN A 307 20.95 -11.48 -21.45
CA ASN A 307 21.19 -10.12 -21.91
C ASN A 307 20.20 -9.13 -21.33
N THR A 308 20.20 -9.01 -20.01
CA THR A 308 19.31 -8.11 -19.29
C THR A 308 19.69 -6.65 -19.56
N PRO A 309 18.81 -5.82 -20.15
CA PRO A 309 19.08 -4.42 -20.38
C PRO A 309 19.10 -3.62 -19.06
N TRP A 310 19.79 -2.46 -19.07
CA TRP A 310 19.86 -1.58 -17.88
C TRP A 310 18.50 -1.17 -17.32
N THR A 311 17.48 -1.13 -18.18
CA THR A 311 16.11 -0.78 -17.83
C THR A 311 15.40 -1.84 -16.98
N MET A 312 15.89 -3.09 -17.01
CA MET A 312 15.30 -4.25 -16.31
C MET A 312 16.19 -4.78 -15.20
N LEU A 313 17.29 -4.10 -14.85
CA LEU A 313 18.10 -4.45 -13.70
C LEU A 313 17.29 -4.42 -12.40
N ALA A 314 17.71 -5.18 -11.41
CA ALA A 314 17.18 -5.11 -10.06
C ALA A 314 17.56 -3.76 -9.43
N LEU A 315 16.60 -3.08 -8.85
CA LEU A 315 16.73 -1.74 -8.25
C LEU A 315 16.55 -1.85 -6.74
N MET A 316 17.58 -1.52 -5.97
CA MET A 316 17.53 -1.48 -4.51
C MET A 316 17.01 -0.13 -4.03
N GLY A 317 16.26 -0.14 -2.93
CA GLY A 317 15.70 1.05 -2.30
C GLY A 317 14.20 1.25 -2.57
N GLY A 318 13.70 2.38 -2.16
CA GLY A 318 12.30 2.75 -2.34
C GLY A 318 11.49 2.78 -1.05
N SER A 319 10.16 2.67 -1.17
CA SER A 319 9.25 2.86 -0.05
C SER A 319 8.90 1.59 0.73
N THR A 320 9.27 0.42 0.24
CA THR A 320 8.93 -0.88 0.84
C THR A 320 10.14 -1.57 1.47
N ARG A 321 11.25 -1.62 0.76
CA ARG A 321 12.50 -2.27 1.18
C ARG A 321 13.63 -1.28 1.12
N MET A 322 14.68 -1.52 1.90
CA MET A 322 15.87 -0.65 1.97
C MET A 322 15.49 0.84 2.03
N ARG A 323 14.48 1.16 2.85
CA ARG A 323 13.93 2.51 3.04
C ARG A 323 15.00 3.48 3.52
N GLY A 324 15.14 4.63 2.85
CA GLY A 324 16.23 5.59 3.07
C GLY A 324 17.31 5.56 1.99
N TYR A 325 17.37 4.49 1.19
CA TYR A 325 18.15 4.49 -0.05
C TYR A 325 17.32 5.02 -1.19
N TYR A 326 17.93 5.87 -2.04
CA TYR A 326 17.34 6.29 -3.30
C TYR A 326 17.11 5.08 -4.20
N GLU A 327 15.87 4.86 -4.68
CA GLU A 327 15.51 3.71 -5.50
C GLU A 327 16.37 3.64 -6.77
N GLY A 328 17.05 2.51 -6.95
CA GLY A 328 17.93 2.26 -8.09
C GLY A 328 19.25 3.01 -8.07
N ARG A 329 19.65 3.63 -6.96
CA ARG A 329 21.05 4.03 -6.78
C ARG A 329 21.95 2.82 -6.88
N TYR A 330 21.68 1.78 -6.10
CA TYR A 330 22.31 0.47 -6.22
C TYR A 330 21.46 -0.40 -7.14
N ARG A 331 22.01 -0.77 -8.28
CA ARG A 331 21.36 -1.62 -9.27
C ARG A 331 22.34 -2.57 -9.93
N ASP A 332 21.90 -3.81 -10.15
CA ASP A 332 22.66 -4.80 -10.89
C ASP A 332 21.73 -5.89 -11.44
N LYS A 333 22.28 -6.89 -12.12
CA LYS A 333 21.48 -8.02 -12.61
C LYS A 333 20.78 -8.77 -11.48
N GLN A 334 21.42 -8.86 -10.32
CA GLN A 334 20.91 -9.61 -9.19
C GLN A 334 20.87 -8.76 -7.93
N MET A 335 19.90 -9.04 -7.08
CA MET A 335 19.69 -8.35 -5.82
C MET A 335 19.08 -9.30 -4.80
N ILE A 336 19.49 -9.16 -3.56
CA ILE A 336 18.88 -9.81 -2.41
C ILE A 336 18.70 -8.78 -1.30
N GLU A 337 17.54 -8.79 -0.65
CA GLU A 337 17.19 -7.91 0.45
C GLU A 337 16.52 -8.72 1.56
N ILE A 338 16.86 -8.41 2.81
CA ILE A 338 16.21 -8.97 3.98
C ILE A 338 15.91 -7.86 4.98
N GLN A 339 14.75 -7.90 5.59
CA GLN A 339 14.41 -6.97 6.66
C GLN A 339 13.53 -7.62 7.73
N ALA A 340 13.61 -7.06 8.93
CA ALA A 340 12.72 -7.35 10.05
C ALA A 340 12.14 -6.06 10.58
N GLU A 341 10.84 -6.03 10.84
CA GLU A 341 10.10 -4.85 11.30
C GLU A 341 9.22 -5.20 12.49
N LEU A 342 9.38 -4.48 13.58
CA LEU A 342 8.49 -4.52 14.74
C LEU A 342 7.48 -3.36 14.61
N ARG A 343 6.20 -3.71 14.56
CA ARG A 343 5.06 -2.78 14.54
C ARG A 343 4.39 -2.82 15.89
N GLN A 344 4.24 -1.67 16.55
CA GLN A 344 3.58 -1.55 17.84
C GLN A 344 2.44 -0.54 17.78
N LYS A 345 1.24 -1.01 18.06
CA LYS A 345 0.08 -0.14 18.33
C LYS A 345 0.24 0.48 19.72
N ILE A 346 0.21 1.80 19.82
CA ILE A 346 0.43 2.50 21.10
C ILE A 346 -0.92 2.90 21.71
N TYR A 347 -1.66 3.77 21.04
CA TYR A 347 -2.92 4.29 21.56
C TYR A 347 -3.90 4.63 20.44
N GLY A 348 -5.17 4.24 20.61
CA GLY A 348 -6.23 4.55 19.65
C GLY A 348 -5.89 4.07 18.23
N ARG A 349 -5.65 5.01 17.33
CA ARG A 349 -5.28 4.78 15.93
C ARG A 349 -3.78 4.93 15.67
N SER A 350 -2.99 5.27 16.70
CA SER A 350 -1.56 5.55 16.57
C SER A 350 -0.70 4.35 16.91
N GLY A 351 0.35 4.16 16.14
CA GLY A 351 1.38 3.15 16.34
C GLY A 351 2.73 3.63 15.85
N ILE A 352 3.75 2.86 16.15
CA ILE A 352 5.10 3.04 15.64
C ILE A 352 5.60 1.75 15.00
N ALA A 353 6.59 1.88 14.12
CA ALA A 353 7.36 0.77 13.60
C ALA A 353 8.85 1.08 13.69
N VAL A 354 9.66 0.05 13.94
CA VAL A 354 11.11 0.10 13.83
C VAL A 354 11.56 -1.08 13.00
N TRP A 355 12.57 -0.87 12.18
CA TRP A 355 13.08 -1.95 11.34
C TRP A 355 14.59 -1.92 11.23
N VAL A 356 15.11 -3.09 10.90
CA VAL A 356 16.49 -3.30 10.46
C VAL A 356 16.46 -4.17 9.21
N GLY A 357 17.43 -3.99 8.34
CA GLY A 357 17.55 -4.76 7.11
C GLY A 357 18.93 -4.69 6.52
N ALA A 358 19.11 -5.47 5.48
CA ALA A 358 20.33 -5.51 4.69
C ALA A 358 20.01 -5.84 3.25
N GLY A 359 20.77 -5.29 2.30
CA GLY A 359 20.63 -5.57 0.89
C GLY A 359 21.97 -5.64 0.18
N ASN A 360 22.00 -6.37 -0.93
CA ASN A 360 23.20 -6.52 -1.76
C ASN A 360 22.80 -6.59 -3.23
N VAL A 361 23.58 -5.95 -4.10
CA VAL A 361 23.44 -6.03 -5.56
C VAL A 361 24.71 -6.58 -6.16
N PHE A 362 24.58 -7.48 -7.12
CA PHE A 362 25.74 -8.17 -7.71
C PHE A 362 25.46 -8.63 -9.14
N PRO A 363 26.50 -8.77 -10.01
CA PRO A 363 26.29 -9.07 -11.44
C PRO A 363 25.95 -10.54 -11.72
N SER A 364 26.30 -11.47 -10.81
CA SER A 364 26.02 -12.91 -10.93
C SER A 364 26.23 -13.59 -9.57
N LEU A 365 25.62 -14.77 -9.37
CA LEU A 365 25.66 -15.50 -8.09
C LEU A 365 27.10 -15.79 -7.61
N ASN A 366 27.99 -16.15 -8.52
CA ASN A 366 29.40 -16.42 -8.20
C ASN A 366 30.23 -15.14 -7.93
N LYS A 367 29.64 -13.96 -8.11
CA LYS A 367 30.25 -12.67 -7.81
C LYS A 367 29.57 -11.97 -6.63
N PHE A 368 28.81 -12.70 -5.86
CA PHE A 368 28.28 -12.19 -4.60
C PHE A 368 29.43 -11.86 -3.64
N ASN A 369 29.45 -10.62 -3.15
CA ASN A 369 30.47 -10.16 -2.20
C ASN A 369 29.79 -9.66 -0.91
N PRO A 370 29.96 -10.36 0.22
CA PRO A 370 29.36 -9.94 1.50
C PRO A 370 29.79 -8.54 1.95
N ALA A 371 31.00 -8.09 1.58
CA ALA A 371 31.52 -6.76 1.93
C ALA A 371 30.72 -5.61 1.25
N HIS A 372 29.98 -5.91 0.18
CA HIS A 372 29.09 -4.98 -0.52
C HIS A 372 27.68 -4.91 0.10
N THR A 373 27.44 -5.64 1.18
CA THR A 373 26.15 -5.59 1.87
C THR A 373 25.92 -4.23 2.51
N LEU A 374 24.75 -3.69 2.26
CA LEU A 374 24.30 -2.37 2.69
C LEU A 374 23.32 -2.52 3.85
N PRO A 375 23.60 -1.94 5.03
CA PRO A 375 22.67 -1.95 6.15
C PRO A 375 21.53 -0.97 5.92
N ASN A 376 20.37 -1.28 6.47
CA ASN A 376 19.21 -0.40 6.52
C ASN A 376 18.55 -0.46 7.90
N TYR A 377 18.12 0.67 8.43
CA TYR A 377 17.35 0.75 9.66
C TYR A 377 16.51 2.03 9.69
N GLY A 378 15.51 2.07 10.54
CA GLY A 378 14.70 3.26 10.64
C GLY A 378 13.55 3.15 11.63
N ILE A 379 12.80 4.24 11.70
CA ILE A 379 11.63 4.41 12.56
C ILE A 379 10.48 4.99 11.74
N GLY A 380 9.25 4.58 12.05
CA GLY A 380 8.07 5.08 11.37
C GLY A 380 6.89 5.26 12.32
N TYR A 381 6.05 6.23 11.98
CA TYR A 381 4.76 6.43 12.60
C TYR A 381 3.66 5.75 11.77
N ARG A 382 2.67 5.20 12.45
CA ARG A 382 1.50 4.55 11.86
C ARG A 382 0.24 5.21 12.35
N TRP A 383 -0.63 5.58 11.41
CA TRP A 383 -1.96 6.06 11.73
C TRP A 383 -3.02 5.21 11.03
N GLU A 384 -3.80 4.48 11.81
CA GLU A 384 -4.87 3.61 11.32
C GLU A 384 -6.07 4.47 10.87
N PHE A 385 -6.15 4.80 9.58
CA PHE A 385 -7.25 5.59 9.06
C PHE A 385 -8.50 4.74 8.75
N LYS A 386 -8.33 3.46 8.37
CA LYS A 386 -9.33 2.41 8.33
C LYS A 386 -8.85 1.22 9.13
N LYS A 387 -9.77 0.34 9.57
CA LYS A 387 -9.40 -0.88 10.30
C LYS A 387 -8.31 -1.65 9.54
N ARG A 388 -7.13 -1.75 10.16
CA ARG A 388 -5.93 -2.42 9.63
C ARG A 388 -5.42 -1.85 8.30
N VAL A 389 -5.73 -0.59 7.99
CA VAL A 389 -5.13 0.14 6.86
C VAL A 389 -4.49 1.40 7.41
N ASN A 390 -3.18 1.45 7.34
CA ASN A 390 -2.38 2.50 7.97
C ASN A 390 -1.89 3.53 6.94
N VAL A 391 -1.89 4.79 7.34
CA VAL A 391 -0.99 5.80 6.80
C VAL A 391 0.35 5.62 7.49
N ARG A 392 1.41 5.63 6.73
CA ARG A 392 2.77 5.36 7.14
C ARG A 392 3.66 6.56 6.86
N LEU A 393 4.38 7.00 7.89
CA LEU A 393 5.42 8.01 7.81
C LEU A 393 6.71 7.37 8.30
N ASP A 394 7.64 7.11 7.41
CA ASP A 394 8.88 6.43 7.72
C ASP A 394 10.08 7.36 7.54
N TYR A 395 11.08 7.22 8.39
CA TYR A 395 12.39 7.81 8.20
C TYR A 395 13.45 6.72 8.27
N GLY A 396 14.04 6.43 7.12
CA GLY A 396 15.02 5.36 6.95
C GLY A 396 16.44 5.90 6.82
N PHE A 397 17.39 5.07 7.27
CA PHE A 397 18.82 5.34 7.25
C PHE A 397 19.56 4.23 6.52
N GLY A 398 20.62 4.61 5.81
CA GLY A 398 21.51 3.74 5.09
C GLY A 398 22.97 4.11 5.24
N LYS A 399 23.83 3.38 4.54
CA LYS A 399 25.28 3.58 4.55
C LYS A 399 25.66 4.95 3.99
N LYS A 400 26.76 5.55 4.47
CA LYS A 400 27.32 6.83 3.99
C LYS A 400 26.34 8.01 4.03
N GLY A 401 25.52 8.12 5.10
CA GLY A 401 24.62 9.24 5.32
C GLY A 401 23.39 9.24 4.41
N GLN A 402 23.12 8.16 3.69
CA GLN A 402 21.86 8.03 2.97
C GLN A 402 20.70 7.94 3.97
N ASN A 403 19.70 8.74 3.74
CA ASN A 403 18.48 8.75 4.54
C ASN A 403 17.31 9.25 3.68
N GLY A 404 16.10 8.97 4.10
CA GLY A 404 14.93 9.41 3.38
C GLY A 404 13.68 9.39 4.25
N PHE A 405 12.86 10.43 4.06
CA PHE A 405 11.50 10.49 4.58
C PHE A 405 10.54 9.95 3.53
N LEU A 406 9.62 9.09 3.95
CA LEU A 406 8.68 8.39 3.09
C LEU A 406 7.27 8.48 3.67
N PHE A 407 6.33 8.84 2.80
CA PHE A 407 4.90 8.77 3.08
C PHE A 407 4.29 7.65 2.24
N SER A 408 3.47 6.80 2.84
CA SER A 408 2.82 5.71 2.11
C SER A 408 1.52 5.27 2.80
N ILE A 409 0.73 4.46 2.11
CA ILE A 409 -0.46 3.80 2.64
C ILE A 409 -0.20 2.31 2.67
N ASN A 410 -0.76 1.60 3.65
CA ASN A 410 -0.51 0.22 4.03
C ASN A 410 0.87 0.01 4.65
N GLU A 411 1.17 -1.22 5.08
CA GLU A 411 2.47 -1.57 5.59
C GLU A 411 3.50 -1.77 4.47
N ALA A 412 4.78 -1.86 4.83
CA ALA A 412 5.86 -1.95 3.87
C ALA A 412 5.86 -3.28 3.12
N PHE A 413 5.44 -4.37 3.81
CA PHE A 413 5.37 -5.73 3.30
C PHE A 413 4.38 -6.53 4.14
#